data_393fe948132528e01926f71603092ca0
#
_entry.id   393fe948132528e01926f71603092ca0
#
_cell.length_a   1.000
_cell.length_b   1.000
_cell.length_c   1.000
_cell.angle_alpha   90.00
_cell.angle_beta   90.00
_cell.angle_gamma   90.00
#
_symmetry.space_group_name_H-M   'P 1'
#
loop_
_entity.id
_entity.type
_entity.pdbx_description
1 polymer ?
#
loop_
_entity_poly.entity_id
_entity_poly.type
_entity_poly.pdbx_seq_one_letter_code
_entity_poly.pdbx_strand_id
1 'polypeptide(L)'
;LRDLPELLDAVCGYYKRRFHVEITPDQVASCAGSQEGVGHIGMVLCDEGDTVLLPTPCYPVFIAGSLLGGAKPWYYPLTKEHGFLPYVKDIPEDVARKAKYMIVSLPANPVGSVGSPELYAELVAFAKKYDILIIHDNAYSDIIFDGAVGNSFFNTPGAMDVGVEFFSLSKSFNVT
;
A
#
# COMPACT_ATOMS: atom_id res chain seq x y z
N LEU A 1 -16.25 -11.85 14.15
CA LEU A 1 -16.50 -12.59 12.91
C LEU A 1 -15.17 -13.18 12.45
N ARG A 2 -15.14 -14.43 12.03
CA ARG A 2 -13.97 -15.04 11.41
C ARG A 2 -14.26 -15.15 9.92
N ASP A 3 -13.23 -14.91 9.11
CA ASP A 3 -13.28 -15.16 7.68
C ASP A 3 -13.54 -16.63 7.37
N LEU A 4 -14.14 -16.90 6.20
CA LEU A 4 -14.31 -18.26 5.73
C LEU A 4 -12.93 -18.88 5.44
N PRO A 5 -12.57 -20.04 5.99
CA PRO A 5 -11.27 -20.67 5.73
C PRO A 5 -11.00 -20.86 4.23
N GLU A 6 -12.03 -21.22 3.48
CA GLU A 6 -11.93 -21.43 2.03
C GLU A 6 -11.57 -20.14 1.27
N LEU A 7 -12.01 -18.97 1.76
CA LEU A 7 -11.63 -17.67 1.20
C LEU A 7 -10.15 -17.37 1.50
N LEU A 8 -9.72 -17.59 2.73
CA LEU A 8 -8.32 -17.36 3.13
C LEU A 8 -7.37 -18.24 2.34
N ASP A 9 -7.70 -19.54 2.17
CA ASP A 9 -6.93 -20.47 1.38
C ASP A 9 -6.89 -20.05 -0.12
N ALA A 10 -8.02 -19.58 -0.65
CA ALA A 10 -8.10 -19.09 -2.02
C ALA A 10 -7.22 -17.86 -2.25
N VAL A 11 -7.20 -16.92 -1.31
CA VAL A 11 -6.32 -15.72 -1.34
C VAL A 11 -4.85 -16.13 -1.29
N CYS A 12 -4.46 -17.03 -0.37
CA CYS A 12 -3.10 -17.55 -0.29
C CYS A 12 -2.68 -18.22 -1.60
N GLY A 13 -3.56 -19.06 -2.16
CA GLY A 13 -3.34 -19.69 -3.46
C GLY A 13 -3.23 -18.70 -4.61
N TYR A 14 -4.01 -17.61 -4.59
CA TYR A 14 -3.93 -16.55 -5.59
C TYR A 14 -2.58 -15.82 -5.52
N TYR A 15 -2.14 -15.40 -4.33
CA TYR A 15 -0.85 -14.72 -4.14
C TYR A 15 0.32 -15.59 -4.59
N LYS A 16 0.29 -16.87 -4.26
CA LYS A 16 1.32 -17.84 -4.70
C LYS A 16 1.38 -17.97 -6.22
N ARG A 17 0.23 -18.10 -6.89
CA ARG A 17 0.19 -18.28 -8.37
C ARG A 17 0.47 -16.98 -9.12
N ARG A 18 -0.08 -15.86 -8.62
CA ARG A 18 -0.07 -14.58 -9.35
C ARG A 18 1.19 -13.77 -9.08
N PHE A 19 1.65 -13.76 -7.84
CA PHE A 19 2.76 -12.91 -7.41
C PHE A 19 3.99 -13.71 -6.96
N HIS A 20 3.93 -15.03 -6.90
CA HIS A 20 4.97 -15.89 -6.34
C HIS A 20 5.29 -15.55 -4.87
N VAL A 21 4.30 -15.10 -4.14
CA VAL A 21 4.38 -14.74 -2.72
C VAL A 21 3.68 -15.82 -1.89
N GLU A 22 4.37 -16.36 -0.91
CA GLU A 22 3.79 -17.33 0.03
C GLU A 22 3.33 -16.58 1.29
N ILE A 23 2.03 -16.59 1.51
CA ILE A 23 1.38 -16.10 2.72
C ILE A 23 0.52 -17.21 3.32
N THR A 24 0.24 -17.11 4.61
CA THR A 24 -0.56 -18.08 5.36
C THR A 24 -1.91 -17.47 5.76
N PRO A 25 -2.95 -18.27 6.02
CA PRO A 25 -4.27 -17.79 6.37
C PRO A 25 -4.33 -16.84 7.58
N ASP A 26 -3.41 -16.98 8.53
CA ASP A 26 -3.30 -16.10 9.70
C ASP A 26 -2.69 -14.71 9.38
N GLN A 27 -2.13 -14.55 8.19
CA GLN A 27 -1.64 -13.26 7.65
C GLN A 27 -2.66 -12.54 6.78
N VAL A 28 -3.86 -13.11 6.61
CA VAL A 28 -4.90 -12.57 5.74
C VAL A 28 -6.15 -12.23 6.55
N ALA A 29 -6.72 -11.06 6.28
CA ALA A 29 -8.02 -10.66 6.81
C ALA A 29 -8.85 -10.02 5.70
N SER A 30 -10.17 -10.33 5.65
CA SER A 30 -11.07 -9.68 4.72
C SER A 30 -11.58 -8.34 5.26
N CYS A 31 -11.86 -7.42 4.33
CA CYS A 31 -12.50 -6.14 4.59
C CYS A 31 -13.74 -6.00 3.69
N ALA A 32 -14.70 -5.19 4.08
CA ALA A 32 -15.80 -4.78 3.20
C ALA A 32 -15.29 -3.79 2.14
N GLY A 33 -14.46 -4.32 1.21
CA GLY A 33 -13.64 -3.57 0.27
C GLY A 33 -12.35 -3.02 0.89
N SER A 34 -11.30 -2.88 0.08
CA SER A 34 -10.01 -2.31 0.53
C SER A 34 -10.15 -0.89 1.09
N GLN A 35 -11.19 -0.17 0.67
CA GLN A 35 -11.50 1.17 1.18
C GLN A 35 -11.78 1.18 2.68
N GLU A 36 -12.46 0.16 3.22
CA GLU A 36 -12.67 0.03 4.66
C GLU A 36 -11.33 -0.07 5.41
N GLY A 37 -10.45 -1.00 4.97
CA GLY A 37 -9.17 -1.21 5.60
C GLY A 37 -8.27 0.04 5.54
N VAL A 38 -8.12 0.63 4.36
CA VAL A 38 -7.31 1.85 4.18
C VAL A 38 -7.91 3.04 4.92
N GLY A 39 -9.25 3.13 4.99
CA GLY A 39 -9.96 4.20 5.69
C GLY A 39 -9.85 4.11 7.22
N HIS A 40 -9.63 2.94 7.79
CA HIS A 40 -9.57 2.75 9.23
C HIS A 40 -8.16 2.50 9.78
N ILE A 41 -7.18 2.22 8.91
CA ILE A 41 -5.83 1.86 9.38
C ILE A 41 -5.17 2.98 10.20
N GLY A 42 -5.46 4.24 9.88
CA GLY A 42 -4.99 5.38 10.65
C GLY A 42 -5.47 5.36 12.11
N MET A 43 -6.71 4.91 12.35
CA MET A 43 -7.27 4.78 13.71
C MET A 43 -6.58 3.71 14.55
N VAL A 44 -5.92 2.75 13.91
CA VAL A 44 -5.19 1.67 14.58
C VAL A 44 -3.73 2.05 14.84
N LEU A 45 -3.13 2.83 13.93
CA LEU A 45 -1.68 3.07 13.91
C LEU A 45 -1.28 4.44 14.45
N CYS A 46 -2.20 5.42 14.52
CA CYS A 46 -1.88 6.80 14.86
C CYS A 46 -2.54 7.26 16.15
N ASP A 47 -1.83 8.12 16.84
CA ASP A 47 -2.35 9.02 17.86
C ASP A 47 -2.52 10.44 17.29
N GLU A 48 -3.22 11.31 18.04
CA GLU A 48 -3.43 12.70 17.62
C GLU A 48 -2.09 13.43 17.38
N GLY A 49 -1.94 13.94 16.17
CA GLY A 49 -0.78 14.72 15.75
C GLY A 49 0.36 13.91 15.14
N ASP A 50 0.26 12.58 15.08
CA ASP A 50 1.25 11.75 14.39
C ASP A 50 1.36 12.11 12.90
N THR A 51 2.56 12.05 12.35
CA THR A 51 2.81 12.33 10.93
C THR A 51 2.61 11.06 10.09
N VAL A 52 1.97 11.22 8.93
CA VAL A 52 1.83 10.15 7.92
C VAL A 52 2.19 10.68 6.54
N LEU A 53 2.73 9.82 5.68
CA LEU A 53 3.16 10.19 4.34
C LEU A 53 2.11 9.75 3.32
N LEU A 54 1.53 10.70 2.58
CA LEU A 54 0.52 10.45 1.57
C LEU A 54 0.97 10.95 0.20
N PRO A 55 0.63 10.23 -0.88
CA PRO A 55 0.91 10.71 -2.24
C PRO A 55 0.00 11.90 -2.60
N THR A 56 0.47 12.76 -3.48
CA THR A 56 -0.37 13.78 -4.11
C THR A 56 -0.06 13.88 -5.61
N PRO A 57 -1.08 13.69 -6.49
CA PRO A 57 -2.49 13.40 -6.20
C PRO A 57 -2.70 11.99 -5.62
N CYS A 58 -3.83 11.76 -4.94
CA CYS A 58 -4.15 10.45 -4.37
C CYS A 58 -5.66 10.17 -4.32
N TYR A 59 -6.01 8.92 -4.02
CA TYR A 59 -7.38 8.54 -3.74
C TYR A 59 -7.85 9.19 -2.42
N PRO A 60 -9.02 9.88 -2.39
CA PRO A 60 -9.44 10.70 -1.24
C PRO A 60 -9.53 9.96 0.10
N VAL A 61 -9.78 8.64 0.09
CA VAL A 61 -9.86 7.85 1.32
C VAL A 61 -8.56 7.85 2.11
N PHE A 62 -7.41 8.01 1.45
CA PHE A 62 -6.11 8.07 2.14
C PHE A 62 -6.03 9.27 3.08
N ILE A 63 -6.55 10.40 2.63
CA ILE A 63 -6.61 11.63 3.42
C ILE A 63 -7.64 11.47 4.54
N ALA A 64 -8.87 11.06 4.19
CA ALA A 64 -9.94 10.91 5.17
C ALA A 64 -9.58 9.93 6.29
N GLY A 65 -9.05 8.73 5.94
CA GLY A 65 -8.65 7.72 6.91
C GLY A 65 -7.53 8.18 7.84
N SER A 66 -6.56 8.94 7.32
CA SER A 66 -5.48 9.51 8.14
C SER A 66 -6.02 10.54 9.13
N LEU A 67 -6.90 11.44 8.67
CA LEU A 67 -7.51 12.46 9.53
C LEU A 67 -8.44 11.85 10.60
N LEU A 68 -9.17 10.77 10.28
CA LEU A 68 -9.98 10.03 11.25
C LEU A 68 -9.12 9.41 12.36
N GLY A 69 -7.89 9.02 12.05
CA GLY A 69 -6.90 8.55 13.02
C GLY A 69 -6.21 9.67 13.82
N GLY A 70 -6.59 10.94 13.61
CA GLY A 70 -5.94 12.08 14.28
C GLY A 70 -4.58 12.48 13.69
N ALA A 71 -4.17 11.83 12.60
CA ALA A 71 -2.86 12.07 12.00
C ALA A 71 -2.79 13.39 11.23
N LYS A 72 -1.56 13.89 11.05
CA LYS A 72 -1.20 15.04 10.23
C LYS A 72 -0.54 14.58 8.94
N PRO A 73 -1.25 14.61 7.80
CA PRO A 73 -0.67 14.21 6.53
C PRO A 73 0.47 15.14 6.10
N TRP A 74 1.59 14.55 5.72
CA TRP A 74 2.62 15.19 4.92
C TRP A 74 2.55 14.59 3.52
N TYR A 75 2.55 15.45 2.48
CA TYR A 75 2.30 15.01 1.12
C TYR A 75 3.60 14.93 0.34
N TYR A 76 3.88 13.76 -0.26
CA TYR A 76 4.94 13.61 -1.24
C TYR A 76 4.36 13.70 -2.66
N PRO A 77 4.94 14.52 -3.55
CA PRO A 77 4.38 14.75 -4.87
C PRO A 77 4.69 13.58 -5.83
N LEU A 78 3.69 13.18 -6.60
CA LEU A 78 3.86 12.30 -7.76
C LEU A 78 4.03 13.18 -8.99
N THR A 79 5.27 13.43 -9.41
CA THR A 79 5.59 14.36 -10.49
C THR A 79 5.88 13.64 -11.80
N LYS A 80 5.69 14.35 -12.92
CA LYS A 80 6.04 13.84 -14.25
C LYS A 80 7.53 13.53 -14.37
N GLU A 81 8.37 14.29 -13.70
CA GLU A 81 9.83 14.10 -13.67
C GLU A 81 10.22 12.72 -13.14
N HIS A 82 9.48 12.22 -12.13
CA HIS A 82 9.67 10.90 -11.55
C HIS A 82 8.66 9.87 -12.08
N GLY A 83 8.07 10.09 -13.26
CA GLY A 83 7.10 9.16 -13.85
C GLY A 83 5.84 8.94 -13.03
N PHE A 84 5.48 9.92 -12.20
CA PHE A 84 4.38 9.84 -11.24
C PHE A 84 4.54 8.69 -10.21
N LEU A 85 5.78 8.37 -9.87
CA LEU A 85 6.15 7.38 -8.86
C LEU A 85 6.61 8.06 -7.57
N PRO A 86 6.50 7.40 -6.41
CA PRO A 86 7.11 7.86 -5.16
C PRO A 86 8.61 8.07 -5.32
N TYR A 87 9.12 9.21 -4.88
CA TYR A 87 10.56 9.49 -4.84
C TYR A 87 10.97 9.83 -3.41
N VAL A 88 11.35 8.80 -2.66
CA VAL A 88 11.58 8.89 -1.21
C VAL A 88 12.77 9.77 -0.82
N LYS A 89 13.66 10.08 -1.77
CA LYS A 89 14.84 10.94 -1.54
C LYS A 89 14.47 12.41 -1.33
N ASP A 90 13.28 12.83 -1.80
CA ASP A 90 12.77 14.19 -1.60
C ASP A 90 12.04 14.37 -0.26
N ILE A 91 11.83 13.29 0.50
CA ILE A 91 11.21 13.36 1.81
C ILE A 91 12.25 13.83 2.84
N PRO A 92 12.03 15.00 3.49
CA PRO A 92 12.98 15.51 4.49
C PRO A 92 13.17 14.50 5.62
N GLU A 93 14.41 14.38 6.09
CA GLU A 93 14.76 13.39 7.12
C GLU A 93 13.99 13.60 8.43
N ASP A 94 13.77 14.84 8.81
CA ASP A 94 13.03 15.17 10.03
C ASP A 94 11.52 14.82 9.92
N VAL A 95 10.96 14.80 8.71
CA VAL A 95 9.61 14.34 8.42
C VAL A 95 9.57 12.80 8.45
N ALA A 96 10.53 12.15 7.75
CA ALA A 96 10.61 10.69 7.72
C ALA A 96 10.73 10.08 9.12
N ARG A 97 11.55 10.69 10.00
CA ARG A 97 11.74 10.22 11.39
C ARG A 97 10.50 10.31 12.27
N LYS A 98 9.50 11.10 11.88
CA LYS A 98 8.25 11.28 12.63
C LYS A 98 7.09 10.48 12.04
N ALA A 99 7.27 9.96 10.82
CA ALA A 99 6.21 9.31 10.10
C ALA A 99 5.92 7.91 10.67
N LYS A 100 4.65 7.60 10.91
CA LYS A 100 4.18 6.29 11.34
C LYS A 100 4.03 5.33 10.17
N TYR A 101 3.45 5.83 9.09
CA TYR A 101 3.27 5.03 7.88
C TYR A 101 3.37 5.89 6.62
N MET A 102 3.58 5.21 5.51
CA MET A 102 3.53 5.77 4.16
C MET A 102 2.53 4.97 3.32
N ILE A 103 1.52 5.63 2.76
CA ILE A 103 0.61 5.00 1.79
C ILE A 103 1.23 5.08 0.40
N VAL A 104 1.30 3.95 -0.27
CA VAL A 104 1.78 3.80 -1.65
C VAL A 104 0.70 3.08 -2.45
N SER A 105 0.13 3.70 -3.48
CA SER A 105 -0.84 3.06 -4.37
C SER A 105 -0.17 2.76 -5.71
N LEU A 106 0.01 1.48 -6.03
CA LEU A 106 0.65 1.02 -7.27
C LEU A 106 0.03 -0.30 -7.74
N PRO A 107 -0.58 -0.30 -8.92
CA PRO A 107 -0.74 0.82 -9.86
C PRO A 107 -1.56 1.96 -9.27
N ALA A 108 -1.13 3.20 -9.56
CA ALA A 108 -1.60 4.37 -8.83
C ALA A 108 -2.96 4.90 -9.32
N ASN A 109 -3.84 5.19 -8.38
CA ASN A 109 -5.03 5.99 -8.63
C ASN A 109 -4.80 7.42 -8.09
N PRO A 110 -4.85 8.51 -8.92
CA PRO A 110 -5.42 8.55 -10.28
C PRO A 110 -4.40 8.49 -11.45
N VAL A 111 -3.09 8.39 -11.20
CA VAL A 111 -2.07 8.67 -12.23
C VAL A 111 -1.67 7.47 -13.10
N GLY A 112 -2.06 6.25 -12.72
CA GLY A 112 -1.85 5.04 -13.50
C GLY A 112 -0.41 4.50 -13.54
N SER A 113 0.52 5.08 -12.79
CA SER A 113 1.91 4.60 -12.73
C SER A 113 2.02 3.21 -12.10
N VAL A 114 2.93 2.40 -12.62
CA VAL A 114 3.18 1.02 -12.18
C VAL A 114 4.53 0.94 -11.47
N GLY A 115 4.57 0.31 -10.31
CA GLY A 115 5.82 0.15 -9.54
C GLY A 115 6.77 -0.85 -10.20
N SER A 116 8.09 -0.59 -10.05
CA SER A 116 9.14 -1.52 -10.44
C SER A 116 9.71 -2.25 -9.22
N PRO A 117 10.39 -3.40 -9.42
CA PRO A 117 11.09 -4.08 -8.34
C PRO A 117 12.11 -3.19 -7.61
N GLU A 118 12.80 -2.31 -8.34
CA GLU A 118 13.79 -1.39 -7.79
C GLU A 118 13.12 -0.35 -6.89
N LEU A 119 11.97 0.20 -7.30
CA LEU A 119 11.22 1.12 -6.47
C LEU A 119 10.73 0.44 -5.18
N TYR A 120 10.21 -0.77 -5.27
CA TYR A 120 9.79 -1.50 -4.07
C TYR A 120 10.97 -1.79 -3.13
N ALA A 121 12.15 -2.10 -3.66
CA ALA A 121 13.36 -2.25 -2.85
C ALA A 121 13.79 -0.94 -2.16
N GLU A 122 13.67 0.20 -2.86
CA GLU A 122 13.92 1.52 -2.26
C GLU A 122 12.91 1.83 -1.13
N LEU A 123 11.63 1.50 -1.32
CA LEU A 123 10.59 1.67 -0.31
C LEU A 123 10.85 0.81 0.94
N VAL A 124 11.26 -0.46 0.76
CA VAL A 124 11.65 -1.33 1.88
C VAL A 124 12.86 -0.77 2.63
N ALA A 125 13.89 -0.31 1.91
CA ALA A 125 15.07 0.29 2.53
C ALA A 125 14.72 1.58 3.31
N PHE A 126 13.87 2.42 2.75
CA PHE A 126 13.36 3.64 3.39
C PHE A 126 12.57 3.31 4.65
N ALA A 127 11.65 2.35 4.56
CA ALA A 127 10.83 1.90 5.68
C ALA A 127 11.68 1.38 6.84
N LYS A 128 12.66 0.50 6.55
CA LYS A 128 13.59 -0.04 7.56
C LYS A 128 14.47 1.05 8.19
N LYS A 129 14.92 2.02 7.40
CA LYS A 129 15.79 3.12 7.90
C LYS A 129 15.07 4.02 8.90
N TYR A 130 13.80 4.28 8.71
CA TYR A 130 13.05 5.26 9.48
C TYR A 130 11.96 4.65 10.39
N ASP A 131 11.85 3.32 10.43
CA ASP A 131 10.82 2.57 11.18
C ASP A 131 9.41 2.98 10.76
N ILE A 132 9.15 3.01 9.45
CA ILE A 132 7.88 3.40 8.83
C ILE A 132 7.17 2.17 8.29
N LEU A 133 5.86 2.04 8.52
CA LEU A 133 5.06 1.00 7.89
C LEU A 133 4.65 1.43 6.47
N ILE A 134 4.94 0.62 5.45
CA ILE A 134 4.40 0.81 4.10
C ILE A 134 3.01 0.22 4.01
N ILE A 135 2.04 1.04 3.62
CA ILE A 135 0.68 0.61 3.31
C ILE A 135 0.52 0.62 1.79
N HIS A 136 0.57 -0.56 1.19
CA HIS A 136 0.47 -0.71 -0.25
C HIS A 136 -0.98 -0.95 -0.67
N ASP A 137 -1.57 0.01 -1.39
CA ASP A 137 -2.88 -0.14 -2.03
C ASP A 137 -2.68 -0.73 -3.42
N ASN A 138 -3.00 -2.02 -3.56
CA ASN A 138 -2.79 -2.85 -4.75
C ASN A 138 -4.12 -3.23 -5.41
N ALA A 139 -4.94 -2.24 -5.73
CA ALA A 139 -6.27 -2.49 -6.31
C ALA A 139 -6.27 -2.80 -7.81
N TYR A 140 -5.18 -2.51 -8.55
CA TYR A 140 -5.17 -2.52 -10.00
C TYR A 140 -4.08 -3.38 -10.65
N SER A 141 -3.42 -4.25 -9.89
CA SER A 141 -2.30 -5.07 -10.41
C SER A 141 -2.66 -6.02 -11.56
N ASP A 142 -3.94 -6.33 -11.73
CA ASP A 142 -4.42 -7.16 -12.85
C ASP A 142 -4.93 -6.34 -14.03
N ILE A 143 -4.98 -5.00 -13.91
CA ILE A 143 -5.46 -4.11 -14.98
C ILE A 143 -4.30 -3.22 -15.40
N ILE A 144 -3.35 -3.81 -16.11
CA ILE A 144 -2.14 -3.16 -16.60
C ILE A 144 -2.02 -3.46 -18.09
N PHE A 145 -1.51 -2.49 -18.84
CA PHE A 145 -1.44 -2.51 -20.30
C PHE A 145 0.01 -2.49 -20.76
N ASP A 146 0.20 -2.63 -22.09
CA ASP A 146 1.47 -2.46 -22.80
C ASP A 146 2.60 -3.41 -22.32
N GLY A 147 2.22 -4.62 -21.87
CA GLY A 147 3.18 -5.66 -21.46
C GLY A 147 3.82 -5.44 -20.08
N ALA A 148 3.45 -4.38 -19.37
CA ALA A 148 3.87 -4.22 -17.99
C ALA A 148 3.17 -5.27 -17.09
N VAL A 149 3.82 -5.63 -15.97
CA VAL A 149 3.30 -6.63 -15.02
C VAL A 149 3.17 -5.99 -13.65
N GLY A 150 1.96 -6.01 -13.09
CA GLY A 150 1.73 -5.61 -11.70
C GLY A 150 2.29 -6.64 -10.74
N ASN A 151 2.91 -6.16 -9.69
CA ASN A 151 3.51 -6.96 -8.65
C ASN A 151 2.88 -6.66 -7.29
N SER A 152 2.97 -7.62 -6.37
CA SER A 152 2.76 -7.36 -4.96
C SER A 152 4.01 -6.70 -4.37
N PHE A 153 3.81 -5.80 -3.41
CA PHE A 153 4.90 -5.27 -2.60
C PHE A 153 5.67 -6.39 -1.89
N PHE A 154 4.94 -7.42 -1.46
CA PHE A 154 5.51 -8.59 -0.77
C PHE A 154 6.40 -9.48 -1.63
N ASN A 155 6.43 -9.26 -2.94
CA ASN A 155 7.41 -9.91 -3.82
C ASN A 155 8.84 -9.40 -3.59
N THR A 156 8.99 -8.29 -2.86
CA THR A 156 10.29 -7.69 -2.54
C THR A 156 10.85 -8.25 -1.23
N PRO A 157 12.11 -8.71 -1.22
CA PRO A 157 12.75 -9.21 0.00
C PRO A 157 12.67 -8.20 1.17
N GLY A 158 12.17 -8.66 2.32
CA GLY A 158 12.01 -7.85 3.52
C GLY A 158 10.77 -6.95 3.56
N ALA A 159 9.92 -6.98 2.55
CA ALA A 159 8.68 -6.20 2.53
C ALA A 159 7.68 -6.68 3.58
N MET A 160 7.62 -7.98 3.85
CA MET A 160 6.76 -8.57 4.89
C MET A 160 7.08 -8.05 6.31
N ASP A 161 8.31 -7.57 6.54
CA ASP A 161 8.72 -7.03 7.84
C ASP A 161 8.20 -5.60 8.06
N VAL A 162 7.88 -4.88 6.99
CA VAL A 162 7.63 -3.43 7.00
C VAL A 162 6.38 -3.02 6.24
N GLY A 163 5.52 -3.96 5.84
CA GLY A 163 4.39 -3.62 4.97
C GLY A 163 3.09 -4.33 5.31
N VAL A 164 2.01 -3.65 4.92
CA VAL A 164 0.65 -4.19 4.80
C VAL A 164 0.17 -3.93 3.38
N GLU A 165 -0.45 -4.92 2.74
CA GLU A 165 -1.00 -4.77 1.40
C GLU A 165 -2.52 -4.91 1.41
N PHE A 166 -3.20 -3.95 0.79
CA PHE A 166 -4.63 -4.00 0.52
C PHE A 166 -4.87 -4.39 -0.93
N PHE A 167 -5.34 -5.60 -1.14
CA PHE A 167 -5.77 -6.10 -2.45
C PHE A 167 -7.29 -5.95 -2.59
N SER A 168 -7.78 -5.66 -3.78
CA SER A 168 -9.22 -5.49 -4.02
C SER A 168 -9.74 -6.44 -5.09
N LEU A 169 -10.80 -7.15 -4.77
CA LEU A 169 -11.55 -7.98 -5.74
C LEU A 169 -12.45 -7.13 -6.66
N SER A 170 -12.72 -5.87 -6.29
CA SER A 170 -13.68 -5.01 -6.98
C SER A 170 -13.30 -4.73 -8.43
N LYS A 171 -11.98 -4.58 -8.71
CA LYS A 171 -11.51 -4.17 -10.04
C LYS A 171 -11.22 -5.36 -10.94
N SER A 172 -10.55 -6.39 -10.39
CA SER A 172 -10.16 -7.58 -11.16
C SER A 172 -11.32 -8.56 -11.37
N PHE A 173 -12.22 -8.67 -10.40
CA PHE A 173 -13.28 -9.69 -10.39
C PHE A 173 -14.70 -9.11 -10.40
N ASN A 174 -14.84 -7.78 -10.50
CA ASN A 174 -16.15 -7.09 -10.46
C ASN A 174 -17.00 -7.47 -9.22
N VAL A 175 -16.35 -7.61 -8.08
CA VAL A 175 -16.99 -7.88 -6.78
C VAL A 175 -16.96 -6.60 -5.96
N THR A 176 -18.15 -6.11 -5.60
CA THR A 176 -18.34 -4.88 -4.79
C THR A 176 -18.41 -5.20 -3.30
#